data_f3234b254f0fd4ff950abd8f058be48a
#
_entry.id   f3234b254f0fd4ff950abd8f058be48a
#
_cell.length_a   1.000
_cell.length_b   1.000
_cell.length_c   1.000
_cell.angle_alpha   90.00
_cell.angle_beta   90.00
_cell.angle_gamma   90.00
#
_symmetry.space_group_name_H-M   'P 1'
#
loop_
_entity.id
_entity.type
_entity.pdbx_description
1 polymer ?
#
loop_
_entity_poly.entity_id
_entity_poly.type
_entity_poly.pdbx_seq_one_letter_code
_entity_poly.pdbx_strand_id
1 'polypeptide(L)'
;PYFLKPIKLGFDMSIVSATKYYSGHSDVMGGSLAVNKKAFKTVDKANKITGLRLGPDDAYLITRGLRTLDVRLDKHEKSAREVADFLSKYKNIKLLYPHKKDSYNFRMWKKYYSGASGLMGLKIKSKNKNSVIKFVNSLKLFGYGYSWGGFESLALYQDKREQGNRQFLNLPKDEHLVRLHIGLEDSKDLIDDLKKSLKHIK
;
A
#
# COMPACT_ATOMS: atom_id res chain seq x y z
N PRO A 1 9.43 3.82 7.48
CA PRO A 1 10.70 3.45 8.14
C PRO A 1 10.55 2.38 9.24
N TYR A 2 9.36 1.77 9.40
CA TYR A 2 9.20 0.65 10.34
C TYR A 2 9.91 -0.60 9.79
N PHE A 3 9.51 -1.10 8.63
CA PHE A 3 10.12 -2.26 7.98
C PHE A 3 11.36 -1.94 7.15
N LEU A 4 11.56 -0.71 6.71
CA LEU A 4 12.73 -0.21 6.02
C LEU A 4 13.38 0.88 6.87
N LYS A 5 14.70 0.88 7.01
CA LYS A 5 15.44 1.86 7.82
C LYS A 5 16.32 2.74 6.92
N PRO A 6 15.75 3.75 6.18
CA PRO A 6 16.51 4.48 5.15
C PRO A 6 17.79 5.13 5.69
N ILE A 7 17.73 5.80 6.84
CA ILE A 7 18.90 6.46 7.42
C ILE A 7 20.02 5.45 7.74
N LYS A 8 19.68 4.24 8.22
CA LYS A 8 20.67 3.17 8.46
C LYS A 8 21.25 2.59 7.15
N LEU A 9 20.55 2.76 6.04
CA LEU A 9 21.00 2.37 4.70
C LEU A 9 21.83 3.44 3.99
N GLY A 10 22.14 4.57 4.66
CA GLY A 10 22.99 5.63 4.14
C GLY A 10 22.23 6.80 3.48
N PHE A 11 20.92 6.82 3.54
CA PHE A 11 20.16 7.99 3.06
C PHE A 11 20.28 9.17 4.04
N ASP A 12 20.40 10.38 3.50
CA ASP A 12 20.47 11.59 4.32
C ASP A 12 19.09 12.02 4.86
N MET A 13 18.02 11.66 4.15
CA MET A 13 16.64 12.04 4.45
C MET A 13 15.68 10.88 4.24
N SER A 14 14.66 10.78 5.09
CA SER A 14 13.54 9.85 4.98
C SER A 14 12.23 10.61 5.08
N ILE A 15 11.50 10.70 3.98
CA ILE A 15 10.21 11.39 3.89
C ILE A 15 9.11 10.33 3.93
N VAL A 16 8.10 10.57 4.78
CA VAL A 16 6.94 9.68 4.94
C VAL A 16 5.66 10.50 4.90
N SER A 17 4.70 10.07 4.09
CA SER A 17 3.33 10.57 4.21
C SER A 17 2.72 10.04 5.50
N ALA A 18 2.67 10.89 6.52
CA ALA A 18 2.07 10.55 7.81
C ALA A 18 0.55 10.32 7.72
N THR A 19 -0.09 10.86 6.68
CA THR A 19 -1.48 10.59 6.26
C THR A 19 -1.80 9.10 6.16
N LYS A 20 -0.81 8.24 5.89
CA LYS A 20 -0.98 6.82 5.61
C LYS A 20 -0.85 6.00 6.92
N TYR A 21 0.05 5.04 6.96
CA TYR A 21 0.22 4.15 8.10
C TYR A 21 0.55 4.84 9.44
N TYR A 22 1.16 6.04 9.42
CA TYR A 22 1.48 6.73 10.67
C TYR A 22 0.22 7.13 11.42
N SER A 23 -0.71 7.83 10.78
CA SER A 23 -2.02 8.11 11.37
C SER A 23 -2.87 6.83 11.43
N GLY A 24 -2.98 6.12 10.31
CA GLY A 24 -3.64 4.83 10.19
C GLY A 24 -5.17 4.84 10.33
N HIS A 25 -5.79 6.03 10.35
CA HIS A 25 -7.22 6.20 10.63
C HIS A 25 -7.98 6.97 9.53
N SER A 26 -7.30 7.33 8.44
CA SER A 26 -7.89 8.04 7.27
C SER A 26 -8.54 9.39 7.60
N ASP A 27 -8.12 10.04 8.69
CA ASP A 27 -8.74 11.23 9.29
C ASP A 27 -7.82 12.46 9.34
N VAL A 28 -6.57 12.35 8.87
CA VAL A 28 -5.59 13.43 8.94
C VAL A 28 -4.64 13.43 7.75
N MET A 29 -4.19 14.60 7.34
CA MET A 29 -3.15 14.78 6.33
C MET A 29 -1.89 15.37 6.95
N GLY A 30 -0.74 14.75 6.64
CA GLY A 30 0.53 15.25 7.14
C GLY A 30 1.74 14.55 6.54
N GLY A 31 2.90 15.13 6.77
CA GLY A 31 4.19 14.61 6.38
C GLY A 31 5.13 14.47 7.57
N SER A 32 6.08 13.56 7.47
CA SER A 32 7.18 13.41 8.42
C SER A 32 8.49 13.37 7.66
N LEU A 33 9.46 14.14 8.11
CA LEU A 33 10.82 14.18 7.59
C LEU A 33 11.80 13.85 8.70
N ALA A 34 12.49 12.71 8.58
CA ALA A 34 13.63 12.37 9.42
C ALA A 34 14.92 12.58 8.64
N VAL A 35 15.94 13.13 9.30
CA VAL A 35 17.24 13.44 8.67
C VAL A 35 18.40 12.95 9.54
N ASN A 36 19.54 12.66 8.90
CA ASN A 36 20.78 12.39 9.62
C ASN A 36 21.47 13.70 10.08
N LYS A 37 22.53 13.58 10.85
CA LYS A 37 23.29 14.75 11.38
C LYS A 37 23.84 15.64 10.26
N LYS A 38 24.22 15.06 9.11
CA LYS A 38 24.81 15.79 7.98
C LYS A 38 23.79 16.75 7.35
N ALA A 39 22.54 16.29 7.14
CA ALA A 39 21.48 17.07 6.51
C ALA A 39 20.76 18.02 7.51
N PHE A 40 20.89 17.78 8.82
CA PHE A 40 20.08 18.44 9.85
C PHE A 40 20.12 19.98 9.77
N LYS A 41 21.32 20.59 9.73
CA LYS A 41 21.46 22.06 9.72
C LYS A 41 20.75 22.72 8.54
N THR A 42 20.88 22.12 7.33
CA THR A 42 20.27 22.64 6.11
C THR A 42 18.75 22.54 6.15
N VAL A 43 18.24 21.40 6.59
CA VAL A 43 16.79 21.16 6.68
C VAL A 43 16.14 22.01 7.77
N ASP A 44 16.78 22.13 8.94
CA ASP A 44 16.29 22.97 10.04
C ASP A 44 16.22 24.45 9.63
N LYS A 45 17.27 24.95 8.94
CA LYS A 45 17.26 26.31 8.37
C LYS A 45 16.13 26.51 7.36
N ALA A 46 15.96 25.58 6.41
CA ALA A 46 14.89 25.64 5.43
C ALA A 46 13.50 25.64 6.09
N ASN A 47 13.29 24.75 7.06
CA ASN A 47 12.04 24.65 7.81
C ASN A 47 11.72 25.95 8.60
N LYS A 48 12.73 26.62 9.18
CA LYS A 48 12.57 27.91 9.86
C LYS A 48 12.20 29.05 8.90
N ILE A 49 12.82 29.06 7.71
CA ILE A 49 12.57 30.11 6.69
C ILE A 49 11.18 29.95 6.07
N THR A 50 10.78 28.72 5.73
CA THR A 50 9.49 28.46 5.09
C THR A 50 8.30 28.57 6.04
N GLY A 51 8.53 28.40 7.35
CA GLY A 51 7.47 28.42 8.36
C GLY A 51 6.45 27.29 8.23
N LEU A 52 6.70 26.29 7.36
CA LEU A 52 5.80 25.14 7.17
C LEU A 52 5.74 24.32 8.45
N ARG A 53 4.55 24.24 9.02
CA ARG A 53 4.25 23.51 10.25
C ARG A 53 3.00 22.69 10.07
N LEU A 54 2.98 21.52 10.70
CA LEU A 54 1.78 20.75 10.88
C LEU A 54 0.95 21.39 12.00
N GLY A 55 -0.37 21.45 11.83
CA GLY A 55 -1.28 21.90 12.87
C GLY A 55 -1.16 21.05 14.14
N PRO A 56 -1.40 21.61 15.34
CA PRO A 56 -1.26 20.87 16.60
C PRO A 56 -2.21 19.67 16.69
N ASP A 57 -3.44 19.81 16.22
CA ASP A 57 -4.43 18.72 16.22
C ASP A 57 -4.02 17.59 15.28
N ASP A 58 -3.53 17.92 14.07
CA ASP A 58 -3.01 16.93 13.11
C ASP A 58 -1.79 16.22 13.68
N ALA A 59 -0.88 16.96 14.32
CA ALA A 59 0.31 16.40 14.97
C ALA A 59 -0.07 15.45 16.11
N TYR A 60 -1.10 15.79 16.88
CA TYR A 60 -1.65 14.93 17.93
C TYR A 60 -2.21 13.63 17.37
N LEU A 61 -3.08 13.71 16.34
CA LEU A 61 -3.69 12.54 15.71
C LEU A 61 -2.63 11.60 15.12
N ILE A 62 -1.62 12.15 14.42
CA ILE A 62 -0.51 11.36 13.88
C ILE A 62 0.29 10.71 15.01
N THR A 63 0.60 11.44 16.08
CA THR A 63 1.34 10.91 17.23
C THR A 63 0.55 9.80 17.94
N ARG A 64 -0.77 9.96 18.07
CA ARG A 64 -1.66 8.93 18.59
C ARG A 64 -1.62 7.67 17.71
N GLY A 65 -1.70 7.83 16.38
CA GLY A 65 -1.60 6.72 15.43
C GLY A 65 -0.26 5.97 15.52
N LEU A 66 0.86 6.69 15.72
CA LEU A 66 2.19 6.08 15.87
C LEU A 66 2.28 5.10 17.05
N ARG A 67 1.51 5.31 18.12
CA ARG A 67 1.52 4.42 19.30
C ARG A 67 1.01 3.02 19.03
N THR A 68 0.27 2.82 17.94
CA THR A 68 -0.28 1.53 17.51
C THR A 68 0.26 1.09 16.15
N LEU A 69 1.29 1.75 15.63
CA LEU A 69 1.81 1.52 14.29
C LEU A 69 2.28 0.07 14.09
N ASP A 70 3.00 -0.48 15.05
CA ASP A 70 3.55 -1.83 15.01
C ASP A 70 2.45 -2.89 14.92
N VAL A 71 1.51 -2.88 15.87
CA VAL A 71 0.40 -3.85 15.91
C VAL A 71 -0.50 -3.76 14.68
N ARG A 72 -0.69 -2.55 14.14
CA ARG A 72 -1.46 -2.36 12.91
C ARG A 72 -0.71 -2.90 11.69
N LEU A 73 0.59 -2.61 11.55
CA LEU A 73 1.39 -3.12 10.45
C LEU A 73 1.52 -4.64 10.48
N ASP A 74 1.67 -5.25 11.66
CA ASP A 74 1.67 -6.70 11.82
C ASP A 74 0.34 -7.32 11.40
N LYS A 75 -0.79 -6.72 11.78
CA LYS A 75 -2.11 -7.15 11.33
C LYS A 75 -2.28 -7.00 9.81
N HIS A 76 -1.88 -5.85 9.24
CA HIS A 76 -1.91 -5.63 7.79
C HIS A 76 -1.08 -6.69 7.05
N GLU A 77 0.15 -6.93 7.49
CA GLU A 77 1.04 -7.92 6.89
C GLU A 77 0.43 -9.33 6.94
N LYS A 78 -0.03 -9.75 8.13
CA LYS A 78 -0.65 -11.08 8.32
C LYS A 78 -1.85 -11.26 7.38
N SER A 79 -2.81 -10.35 7.42
CA SER A 79 -4.01 -10.42 6.58
C SER A 79 -3.67 -10.37 5.09
N ALA A 80 -2.72 -9.50 4.68
CA ALA A 80 -2.30 -9.40 3.30
C ALA A 80 -1.60 -10.66 2.79
N ARG A 81 -0.83 -11.37 3.63
CA ARG A 81 -0.23 -12.67 3.28
C ARG A 81 -1.30 -13.71 3.03
N GLU A 82 -2.30 -13.83 3.90
CA GLU A 82 -3.41 -14.78 3.75
C GLU A 82 -4.22 -14.50 2.47
N VAL A 83 -4.54 -13.24 2.20
CA VAL A 83 -5.21 -12.82 0.95
C VAL A 83 -4.33 -13.11 -0.27
N ALA A 84 -3.03 -12.83 -0.22
CA ALA A 84 -2.11 -13.10 -1.31
C ALA A 84 -1.99 -14.61 -1.61
N ASP A 85 -1.97 -15.45 -0.57
CA ASP A 85 -1.92 -16.90 -0.72
C ASP A 85 -3.22 -17.46 -1.32
N PHE A 86 -4.36 -16.88 -0.95
CA PHE A 86 -5.64 -17.19 -1.58
C PHE A 86 -5.64 -16.82 -3.07
N LEU A 87 -5.28 -15.59 -3.40
CA LEU A 87 -5.28 -15.08 -4.78
C LEU A 87 -4.27 -15.80 -5.69
N SER A 88 -3.16 -16.29 -5.13
CA SER A 88 -2.15 -17.06 -5.89
C SER A 88 -2.66 -18.37 -6.46
N LYS A 89 -3.81 -18.87 -6.00
CA LYS A 89 -4.43 -20.08 -6.53
C LYS A 89 -5.10 -19.88 -7.89
N TYR A 90 -5.30 -18.62 -8.31
CA TYR A 90 -5.95 -18.27 -9.57
C TYR A 90 -4.92 -18.07 -10.67
N LYS A 91 -4.91 -18.95 -11.69
CA LYS A 91 -3.92 -18.93 -12.80
C LYS A 91 -3.93 -17.64 -13.63
N ASN A 92 -5.06 -16.95 -13.67
CA ASN A 92 -5.24 -15.69 -14.40
C ASN A 92 -4.90 -14.44 -13.55
N ILE A 93 -4.41 -14.61 -12.32
CA ILE A 93 -4.00 -13.52 -11.44
C ILE A 93 -2.51 -13.66 -11.14
N LYS A 94 -1.74 -12.61 -11.47
CA LYS A 94 -0.34 -12.47 -11.07
C LYS A 94 -0.20 -11.37 -10.02
N LEU A 95 0.36 -11.74 -8.86
CA LEU A 95 0.56 -10.80 -7.76
C LEU A 95 1.79 -9.92 -7.98
N LEU A 96 1.64 -8.64 -7.68
CA LEU A 96 2.73 -7.69 -7.51
C LEU A 96 2.87 -7.41 -6.00
N TYR A 97 3.50 -8.35 -5.31
CA TYR A 97 3.69 -8.31 -3.86
C TYR A 97 5.07 -8.88 -3.52
N PRO A 98 6.10 -8.00 -3.35
CA PRO A 98 7.51 -8.39 -3.37
C PRO A 98 7.93 -9.42 -2.32
N HIS A 99 7.22 -9.51 -1.18
CA HIS A 99 7.56 -10.45 -0.12
C HIS A 99 7.20 -11.91 -0.43
N LYS A 100 6.45 -12.19 -1.49
CA LYS A 100 6.21 -13.57 -1.94
C LYS A 100 7.47 -14.18 -2.52
N LYS A 101 7.79 -15.43 -2.14
CA LYS A 101 9.02 -16.12 -2.54
C LYS A 101 9.20 -16.26 -4.05
N ASP A 102 8.10 -16.34 -4.79
CA ASP A 102 8.05 -16.42 -6.26
C ASP A 102 8.07 -15.04 -6.95
N SER A 103 8.09 -13.95 -6.18
CA SER A 103 8.20 -12.60 -6.74
C SER A 103 9.60 -12.35 -7.29
N TYR A 104 9.67 -11.72 -8.48
CA TYR A 104 10.92 -11.26 -9.08
C TYR A 104 11.79 -10.42 -8.11
N ASN A 105 11.16 -9.62 -7.26
CA ASN A 105 11.83 -8.72 -6.33
C ASN A 105 12.07 -9.31 -4.94
N PHE A 106 11.76 -10.59 -4.70
CA PHE A 106 11.84 -11.21 -3.36
C PHE A 106 13.24 -11.09 -2.72
N ARG A 107 14.32 -11.34 -3.49
CA ARG A 107 15.69 -11.25 -2.97
C ARG A 107 16.03 -9.84 -2.50
N MET A 108 15.62 -8.82 -3.27
CA MET A 108 15.83 -7.41 -2.94
C MET A 108 15.01 -7.01 -1.72
N TRP A 109 13.73 -7.41 -1.68
CA TRP A 109 12.87 -7.19 -0.53
C TRP A 109 13.48 -7.82 0.74
N LYS A 110 13.87 -9.09 0.70
CA LYS A 110 14.46 -9.80 1.84
C LYS A 110 15.76 -9.15 2.36
N LYS A 111 16.53 -8.51 1.46
CA LYS A 111 17.78 -7.83 1.83
C LYS A 111 17.52 -6.55 2.63
N TYR A 112 16.48 -5.79 2.31
CA TYR A 112 16.30 -4.43 2.82
C TYR A 112 15.11 -4.27 3.76
N TYR A 113 14.12 -5.15 3.69
CA TYR A 113 12.89 -5.04 4.46
C TYR A 113 12.77 -6.15 5.49
N SER A 114 12.26 -5.81 6.68
CA SER A 114 11.96 -6.76 7.76
C SER A 114 10.52 -7.25 7.76
N GLY A 115 9.64 -6.66 6.94
CA GLY A 115 8.22 -7.00 6.85
C GLY A 115 7.57 -6.40 5.63
N ALA A 116 6.27 -6.59 5.48
CA ALA A 116 5.45 -6.09 4.38
C ALA A 116 4.21 -5.35 4.90
N SER A 117 3.51 -4.65 4.02
CA SER A 117 2.29 -3.93 4.37
C SER A 117 1.07 -4.52 3.66
N GLY A 118 -0.10 -3.89 3.86
CA GLY A 118 -1.36 -4.30 3.24
C GLY A 118 -1.49 -3.99 1.74
N LEU A 119 -0.52 -3.28 1.13
CA LEU A 119 -0.66 -2.81 -0.25
C LEU A 119 -0.11 -3.83 -1.25
N MET A 120 -0.94 -4.25 -2.21
CA MET A 120 -0.54 -5.16 -3.29
C MET A 120 -1.20 -4.81 -4.63
N GLY A 121 -0.57 -5.20 -5.72
CA GLY A 121 -1.13 -5.12 -7.06
C GLY A 121 -1.51 -6.50 -7.61
N LEU A 122 -2.57 -6.53 -8.41
CA LEU A 122 -3.02 -7.71 -9.13
C LEU A 122 -2.94 -7.42 -10.63
N LYS A 123 -2.13 -8.15 -11.38
CA LYS A 123 -2.26 -8.25 -12.83
C LYS A 123 -3.26 -9.35 -13.13
N ILE A 124 -4.41 -8.97 -13.68
CA ILE A 124 -5.52 -9.88 -13.97
C ILE A 124 -5.60 -10.06 -15.48
N LYS A 125 -5.43 -11.30 -15.95
CA LYS A 125 -5.60 -11.63 -17.36
C LYS A 125 -7.07 -11.87 -17.66
N SER A 126 -7.64 -11.03 -18.52
CA SER A 126 -9.03 -11.13 -19.00
C SER A 126 -9.18 -10.41 -20.34
N LYS A 127 -9.88 -11.02 -21.30
CA LYS A 127 -10.22 -10.37 -22.57
C LYS A 127 -11.27 -9.25 -22.40
N ASN A 128 -12.03 -9.28 -21.31
CA ASN A 128 -13.11 -8.35 -21.06
C ASN A 128 -12.79 -7.40 -19.88
N LYS A 129 -12.44 -6.14 -20.19
CA LYS A 129 -12.21 -5.08 -19.22
C LYS A 129 -13.39 -4.94 -18.22
N ASN A 130 -14.63 -4.99 -18.74
CA ASN A 130 -15.81 -4.78 -17.91
C ASN A 130 -16.00 -5.89 -16.86
N SER A 131 -15.51 -7.11 -17.11
CA SER A 131 -15.54 -8.19 -16.13
C SER A 131 -14.64 -7.87 -14.92
N VAL A 132 -13.48 -7.25 -15.15
CA VAL A 132 -12.55 -6.85 -14.09
C VAL A 132 -13.10 -5.64 -13.32
N ILE A 133 -13.71 -4.68 -14.01
CA ILE A 133 -14.40 -3.55 -13.36
C ILE A 133 -15.56 -4.07 -12.50
N LYS A 134 -16.35 -5.02 -13.02
CA LYS A 134 -17.46 -5.64 -12.28
C LYS A 134 -16.96 -6.39 -11.05
N PHE A 135 -15.82 -7.08 -11.14
CA PHE A 135 -15.16 -7.70 -9.99
C PHE A 135 -14.90 -6.67 -8.89
N VAL A 136 -14.23 -5.55 -9.21
CA VAL A 136 -13.92 -4.52 -8.22
C VAL A 136 -15.20 -3.91 -7.64
N ASN A 137 -16.18 -3.58 -8.49
CA ASN A 137 -17.44 -2.93 -8.06
C ASN A 137 -18.37 -3.86 -7.28
N SER A 138 -18.17 -5.17 -7.33
CA SER A 138 -18.99 -6.15 -6.58
C SER A 138 -18.46 -6.45 -5.18
N LEU A 139 -17.27 -5.99 -4.84
CA LEU A 139 -16.70 -6.10 -3.50
C LEU A 139 -17.57 -5.33 -2.49
N LYS A 140 -17.78 -5.91 -1.32
CA LYS A 140 -18.64 -5.35 -0.27
C LYS A 140 -17.85 -4.79 0.91
N LEU A 141 -16.71 -5.42 1.22
CA LEU A 141 -15.84 -5.03 2.32
C LEU A 141 -14.70 -4.10 1.86
N PHE A 142 -14.40 -4.08 0.56
CA PHE A 142 -13.42 -3.18 -0.01
C PHE A 142 -14.08 -1.90 -0.50
N GLY A 143 -13.75 -0.77 0.13
CA GLY A 143 -14.13 0.54 -0.38
C GLY A 143 -13.41 0.88 -1.70
N TYR A 144 -14.01 1.76 -2.50
CA TYR A 144 -13.35 2.33 -3.68
C TYR A 144 -12.57 3.58 -3.27
N GLY A 145 -11.25 3.57 -3.40
CA GLY A 145 -10.44 4.71 -2.98
C GLY A 145 -8.98 4.67 -3.39
N TYR A 146 -8.41 5.86 -3.60
CA TYR A 146 -7.02 6.05 -4.01
C TYR A 146 -6.03 5.96 -2.83
N SER A 147 -6.49 6.11 -1.59
CA SER A 147 -5.63 6.08 -0.42
C SER A 147 -5.18 4.66 -0.05
N TRP A 148 -4.46 4.52 1.03
CA TRP A 148 -4.04 3.27 1.67
C TRP A 148 -3.53 3.56 3.08
N GLY A 149 -3.32 2.54 3.89
CA GLY A 149 -2.69 2.65 5.20
C GLY A 149 -3.66 3.00 6.33
N GLY A 150 -4.95 3.15 6.03
CA GLY A 150 -6.04 3.23 6.99
C GLY A 150 -6.48 1.86 7.49
N PHE A 151 -7.53 1.85 8.31
CA PHE A 151 -8.10 0.64 8.88
C PHE A 151 -8.96 -0.14 7.88
N GLU A 152 -9.52 0.54 6.89
CA GLU A 152 -10.39 -0.03 5.86
C GLU A 152 -9.61 -0.67 4.71
N SER A 153 -10.12 -1.77 4.17
CA SER A 153 -9.67 -2.36 2.92
C SER A 153 -10.17 -1.57 1.72
N LEU A 154 -9.31 -1.37 0.72
CA LEU A 154 -9.62 -0.60 -0.49
C LEU A 154 -9.26 -1.39 -1.74
N ALA A 155 -10.07 -1.23 -2.79
CA ALA A 155 -9.80 -1.77 -4.12
C ALA A 155 -9.90 -0.68 -5.18
N LEU A 156 -8.99 -0.69 -6.15
CA LEU A 156 -8.97 0.28 -7.22
C LEU A 156 -8.59 -0.37 -8.54
N TYR A 157 -9.45 -0.28 -9.55
CA TYR A 157 -9.08 -0.57 -10.93
C TYR A 157 -8.19 0.55 -11.47
N GLN A 158 -7.01 0.20 -11.99
CA GLN A 158 -6.08 1.16 -12.57
C GLN A 158 -6.26 1.21 -14.09
N ASP A 159 -6.89 2.28 -14.61
CA ASP A 159 -7.02 2.45 -16.07
C ASP A 159 -5.64 2.65 -16.70
N LYS A 160 -5.39 2.02 -17.85
CA LYS A 160 -4.13 2.13 -18.58
C LYS A 160 -3.82 3.59 -18.96
N ARG A 161 -4.84 4.39 -19.24
CA ARG A 161 -4.70 5.81 -19.56
C ARG A 161 -4.17 6.65 -18.42
N GLU A 162 -4.46 6.26 -17.18
CA GLU A 162 -4.00 6.97 -15.97
C GLU A 162 -2.56 6.59 -15.58
N GLN A 163 -2.02 5.53 -16.18
CA GLN A 163 -0.68 5.04 -15.87
C GLN A 163 0.45 5.87 -16.52
N GLY A 164 0.12 6.76 -17.46
CA GLY A 164 1.08 7.58 -18.18
C GLY A 164 2.15 6.72 -18.90
N ASN A 165 3.33 7.29 -19.14
CA ASN A 165 4.44 6.62 -19.81
C ASN A 165 5.24 5.66 -18.90
N ARG A 166 4.58 4.98 -17.95
CA ARG A 166 5.24 4.02 -17.05
C ARG A 166 5.57 2.72 -17.77
N GLN A 167 6.64 2.74 -18.58
CA GLN A 167 7.10 1.61 -19.43
C GLN A 167 7.32 0.31 -18.65
N PHE A 168 7.71 0.38 -17.37
CA PHE A 168 7.91 -0.82 -16.53
C PHE A 168 6.60 -1.57 -16.20
N LEU A 169 5.44 -0.94 -16.39
CA LEU A 169 4.12 -1.55 -16.23
C LEU A 169 3.55 -2.11 -17.52
N ASN A 170 4.36 -2.16 -18.61
CA ASN A 170 3.89 -2.59 -19.94
C ASN A 170 2.89 -3.76 -19.82
N LEU A 171 1.59 -3.39 -19.80
CA LEU A 171 0.50 -4.34 -19.63
C LEU A 171 0.00 -4.75 -21.01
N PRO A 172 0.03 -6.04 -21.39
CA PRO A 172 -0.65 -6.55 -22.57
C PRO A 172 -2.10 -6.10 -22.66
N LYS A 173 -2.70 -6.13 -23.86
CA LYS A 173 -4.08 -5.67 -24.06
C LYS A 173 -5.10 -6.41 -23.19
N ASP A 174 -4.84 -7.68 -22.91
CA ASP A 174 -5.67 -8.58 -22.12
C ASP A 174 -5.29 -8.66 -20.63
N GLU A 175 -4.33 -7.83 -20.18
CA GLU A 175 -3.99 -7.69 -18.76
C GLU A 175 -4.52 -6.38 -18.18
N HIS A 176 -5.03 -6.45 -16.95
CA HIS A 176 -5.60 -5.35 -16.20
C HIS A 176 -4.95 -5.25 -14.84
N LEU A 177 -4.74 -4.03 -14.35
CA LEU A 177 -4.16 -3.79 -13.05
C LEU A 177 -5.25 -3.40 -12.05
N VAL A 178 -5.30 -4.13 -10.94
CA VAL A 178 -6.10 -3.77 -9.77
C VAL A 178 -5.16 -3.60 -8.59
N ARG A 179 -5.33 -2.54 -7.83
CA ARG A 179 -4.61 -2.33 -6.57
C ARG A 179 -5.54 -2.67 -5.42
N LEU A 180 -5.04 -3.47 -4.48
CA LEU A 180 -5.69 -3.72 -3.20
C LEU A 180 -4.86 -3.09 -2.07
N HIS A 181 -5.56 -2.51 -1.11
CA HIS A 181 -5.05 -2.28 0.23
C HIS A 181 -5.84 -3.16 1.18
N ILE A 182 -5.15 -3.98 1.95
CA ILE A 182 -5.74 -4.86 2.96
C ILE A 182 -5.72 -4.13 4.29
N GLY A 183 -6.89 -3.87 4.83
CA GLY A 183 -7.11 -3.17 6.09
C GLY A 183 -6.96 -4.06 7.32
N LEU A 184 -7.70 -3.73 8.37
CA LEU A 184 -7.66 -4.41 9.68
C LEU A 184 -8.82 -5.38 9.89
N GLU A 185 -9.70 -5.54 8.93
CA GLU A 185 -10.83 -6.47 8.95
C GLU A 185 -10.34 -7.93 9.08
N ASP A 186 -11.25 -8.84 9.39
CA ASP A 186 -10.91 -10.26 9.41
C ASP A 186 -10.55 -10.75 7.99
N SER A 187 -9.40 -11.40 7.87
CA SER A 187 -8.88 -11.86 6.58
C SER A 187 -9.78 -12.92 5.91
N LYS A 188 -10.52 -13.72 6.69
CA LYS A 188 -11.45 -14.72 6.15
C LYS A 188 -12.64 -14.05 5.48
N ASP A 189 -13.16 -12.98 6.09
CA ASP A 189 -14.26 -12.19 5.53
C ASP A 189 -13.82 -11.51 4.23
N LEU A 190 -12.62 -10.93 4.20
CA LEU A 190 -12.03 -10.35 2.99
C LEU A 190 -11.84 -11.38 1.88
N ILE A 191 -11.38 -12.60 2.22
CA ILE A 191 -11.21 -13.70 1.27
C ILE A 191 -12.56 -14.17 0.74
N ASP A 192 -13.58 -14.26 1.56
CA ASP A 192 -14.92 -14.66 1.14
C ASP A 192 -15.57 -13.61 0.21
N ASP A 193 -15.36 -12.32 0.48
CA ASP A 193 -15.79 -11.23 -0.40
C ASP A 193 -15.09 -11.30 -1.76
N LEU A 194 -13.76 -11.45 -1.77
CA LEU A 194 -12.97 -11.64 -2.98
C LEU A 194 -13.42 -12.87 -3.76
N LYS A 195 -13.65 -14.01 -3.10
CA LYS A 195 -14.11 -15.26 -3.71
C LYS A 195 -15.46 -15.10 -4.41
N LYS A 196 -16.40 -14.39 -3.78
CA LYS A 196 -17.71 -14.09 -4.37
C LYS A 196 -17.58 -13.21 -5.61
N SER A 197 -16.72 -12.20 -5.55
CA SER A 197 -16.54 -11.21 -6.61
C SER A 197 -15.70 -11.72 -7.79
N LEU A 198 -14.73 -12.61 -7.55
CA LEU A 198 -13.91 -13.23 -8.61
C LEU A 198 -14.71 -14.05 -9.64
N LYS A 199 -15.95 -14.45 -9.32
CA LYS A 199 -16.86 -15.11 -10.28
C LYS A 199 -17.16 -14.27 -11.53
N HIS A 200 -16.96 -12.96 -11.46
CA HIS A 200 -17.14 -12.05 -12.59
C HIS A 200 -15.96 -12.06 -13.57
N ILE A 201 -14.79 -12.56 -13.17
CA ILE A 201 -13.62 -12.65 -14.04
C ILE A 201 -13.69 -13.97 -14.79
N LYS A 202 -13.95 -13.89 -16.11
CA LYS A 202 -13.94 -14.99 -17.06
C LYS A 202 -12.67 -14.95 -17.92
#